data_2552a93b0c419ec3edcd953dd707fda3
#
_entry.id   2552a93b0c419ec3edcd953dd707fda3
#
_cell.length_a   1.000
_cell.length_b   1.000
_cell.length_c   1.000
_cell.angle_alpha   90.00
_cell.angle_beta   90.00
_cell.angle_gamma   90.00
#
_symmetry.space_group_name_H-M   'P 1'
#
loop_
_entity.id
_entity.type
_entity.pdbx_description
1 polymer ?
#
loop_
_entity_poly.entity_id
_entity_poly.type
_entity_poly.pdbx_seq_one_letter_code
_entity_poly.pdbx_strand_id
1 'polypeptide(L)'
;MGCGPGDPKLLTIKAVDVIKNAEVVFAPTAKEDRPSIALSVVKKYLSKSAKIVSLMFPMLKDKEALKGYWKENAEQIAAAVRSGKKVVYLTVGDPSIYSTWIYIHRELTKNHRYIEIDIVPGIASMFAFAAEAKISLAEGEETLAIVPACYDMDRVRRTSNVCDTVVFLKDGRYFDNVIETLYDAGFAEDSMIAIAQDVAVQGEILKMSTLANLHGVKGPTEKYFSIMVAKKKKRSDRK
;
A
#
# COMPACT_ATOMS: atom_id res chain seq x y z
N MET A 1 12.75 -2.71 -3.22
CA MET A 1 12.54 -3.82 -2.27
C MET A 1 11.29 -3.52 -1.44
N GLY A 2 10.33 -4.46 -1.43
CA GLY A 2 9.16 -4.42 -0.56
C GLY A 2 9.53 -4.74 0.89
N CYS A 3 9.02 -3.93 1.82
CA CYS A 3 9.28 -4.10 3.26
C CYS A 3 8.10 -4.75 4.00
N GLY A 4 7.08 -5.20 3.28
CA GLY A 4 5.86 -5.65 3.92
C GLY A 4 5.04 -4.51 4.55
N PRO A 5 3.95 -4.82 5.26
CA PRO A 5 2.97 -3.82 5.70
C PRO A 5 3.40 -3.02 6.93
N GLY A 6 4.34 -3.53 7.73
CA GLY A 6 4.77 -2.84 8.97
C GLY A 6 5.50 -3.75 9.96
N ASP A 7 5.04 -4.99 10.17
CA ASP A 7 5.73 -5.95 11.04
C ASP A 7 7.02 -6.47 10.38
N PRO A 8 8.18 -6.32 11.02
CA PRO A 8 9.44 -6.90 10.53
C PRO A 8 9.45 -8.43 10.34
N LYS A 9 8.52 -9.16 10.96
CA LYS A 9 8.37 -10.61 10.76
C LYS A 9 7.72 -10.96 9.41
N LEU A 10 7.09 -9.98 8.75
CA LEU A 10 6.48 -10.13 7.44
C LEU A 10 7.43 -9.73 6.29
N LEU A 11 8.71 -9.49 6.58
CA LEU A 11 9.74 -9.39 5.55
C LEU A 11 9.96 -10.75 4.88
N THR A 12 10.12 -10.74 3.55
CA THR A 12 10.57 -11.95 2.87
C THR A 12 12.04 -12.25 3.23
N ILE A 13 12.43 -13.51 3.22
CA ILE A 13 13.83 -13.92 3.44
C ILE A 13 14.75 -13.18 2.44
N LYS A 14 14.36 -13.10 1.17
CA LYS A 14 15.10 -12.35 0.14
C LYS A 14 15.29 -10.88 0.51
N ALA A 15 14.27 -10.23 1.07
CA ALA A 15 14.37 -8.84 1.52
C ALA A 15 15.39 -8.67 2.66
N VAL A 16 15.39 -9.61 3.62
CA VAL A 16 16.36 -9.63 4.73
C VAL A 16 17.79 -9.80 4.20
N ASP A 17 18.01 -10.70 3.25
CA ASP A 17 19.34 -10.94 2.68
C ASP A 17 19.85 -9.73 1.89
N VAL A 18 18.98 -9.10 1.13
CA VAL A 18 19.32 -7.89 0.36
C VAL A 18 19.66 -6.72 1.28
N ILE A 19 18.85 -6.46 2.32
CA ILE A 19 19.06 -5.30 3.20
C ILE A 19 20.31 -5.43 4.08
N LYS A 20 20.69 -6.64 4.50
CA LYS A 20 21.91 -6.89 5.25
C LYS A 20 23.17 -6.51 4.48
N ASN A 21 23.14 -6.64 3.16
CA ASN A 21 24.26 -6.38 2.26
C ASN A 21 24.24 -4.99 1.63
N ALA A 22 23.24 -4.16 1.94
CA ALA A 22 23.11 -2.81 1.42
C ALA A 22 24.18 -1.87 1.99
N GLU A 23 24.83 -1.08 1.12
CA GLU A 23 25.76 -0.02 1.52
C GLU A 23 25.06 1.36 1.55
N VAL A 24 24.08 1.56 0.66
CA VAL A 24 23.25 2.77 0.63
C VAL A 24 21.78 2.36 0.58
N VAL A 25 21.00 2.90 1.50
CA VAL A 25 19.57 2.60 1.63
C VAL A 25 18.77 3.89 1.44
N PHE A 26 17.98 3.94 0.39
CA PHE A 26 17.06 5.02 0.09
C PHE A 26 15.69 4.75 0.70
N ALA A 27 15.25 5.63 1.58
CA ALA A 27 14.00 5.50 2.32
C ALA A 27 13.04 6.64 1.95
N PRO A 28 11.87 6.34 1.33
CA PRO A 28 10.90 7.38 1.00
C PRO A 28 10.26 7.97 2.25
N THR A 29 10.07 9.30 2.24
CA THR A 29 9.34 10.04 3.26
C THR A 29 8.42 11.08 2.63
N ALA A 30 7.27 11.34 3.25
CA ALA A 30 6.33 12.36 2.79
C ALA A 30 6.61 13.74 3.41
N LYS A 31 7.39 13.80 4.49
CA LYS A 31 7.78 15.01 5.24
C LYS A 31 9.16 14.82 5.85
N GLU A 32 9.93 15.89 5.95
CA GLU A 32 11.30 15.86 6.49
C GLU A 32 11.36 15.33 7.94
N ASP A 33 10.40 15.70 8.76
CA ASP A 33 10.34 15.41 10.19
C ASP A 33 9.64 14.06 10.50
N ARG A 34 9.16 13.34 9.49
CA ARG A 34 8.56 12.02 9.72
C ARG A 34 9.50 10.89 9.34
N PRO A 35 9.77 9.96 10.26
CA PRO A 35 10.57 8.78 9.93
C PRO A 35 9.88 7.95 8.85
N SER A 36 10.67 7.39 7.96
CA SER A 36 10.17 6.46 6.94
C SER A 36 9.68 5.16 7.61
N ILE A 37 8.41 4.81 7.39
CA ILE A 37 7.83 3.54 7.87
C ILE A 37 8.63 2.36 7.30
N ALA A 38 8.95 2.39 6.00
CA ALA A 38 9.74 1.33 5.38
C ALA A 38 11.11 1.15 6.05
N LEU A 39 11.75 2.26 6.46
CA LEU A 39 13.02 2.21 7.19
C LEU A 39 12.86 1.59 8.59
N SER A 40 11.78 1.93 9.32
CA SER A 40 11.55 1.37 10.67
C SER A 40 11.40 -0.16 10.64
N VAL A 41 10.77 -0.70 9.60
CA VAL A 41 10.58 -2.15 9.43
C VAL A 41 11.91 -2.89 9.28
N VAL A 42 12.85 -2.32 8.50
CA VAL A 42 14.12 -2.99 8.20
C VAL A 42 15.24 -2.65 9.17
N LYS A 43 15.05 -1.69 10.08
CA LYS A 43 16.10 -1.11 10.94
C LYS A 43 16.98 -2.14 11.64
N LYS A 44 16.39 -3.21 12.18
CA LYS A 44 17.13 -4.24 12.92
C LYS A 44 18.02 -5.13 12.04
N TYR A 45 17.81 -5.11 10.71
CA TYR A 45 18.60 -5.91 9.76
C TYR A 45 19.66 -5.11 9.03
N LEU A 46 19.67 -3.77 9.18
CA LEU A 46 20.64 -2.89 8.54
C LEU A 46 22.05 -3.11 9.08
N SER A 47 23.03 -3.11 8.17
CA SER A 47 24.42 -2.99 8.56
C SER A 47 24.65 -1.65 9.27
N LYS A 48 25.50 -1.64 10.30
CA LYS A 48 25.90 -0.40 11.01
C LYS A 48 26.64 0.58 10.09
N SER A 49 27.24 0.10 9.02
CA SER A 49 27.96 0.90 8.02
C SER A 49 27.06 1.40 6.87
N ALA A 50 25.80 0.96 6.79
CA ALA A 50 24.89 1.37 5.71
C ALA A 50 24.56 2.86 5.82
N LYS A 51 24.78 3.60 4.73
CA LYS A 51 24.35 5.01 4.62
C LYS A 51 22.85 5.06 4.34
N ILE A 52 22.10 5.76 5.18
CA ILE A 52 20.67 5.97 4.99
C ILE A 52 20.45 7.33 4.34
N VAL A 53 19.66 7.38 3.25
CA VAL A 53 19.31 8.59 2.53
C VAL A 53 17.78 8.68 2.47
N SER A 54 17.23 9.75 3.03
CA SER A 54 15.79 10.04 2.92
C SER A 54 15.49 10.65 1.56
N LEU A 55 14.47 10.14 0.87
CA LEU A 55 13.99 10.70 -0.39
C LEU A 55 12.60 11.30 -0.19
N MET A 56 12.46 12.56 -0.57
CA MET A 56 11.21 13.30 -0.42
C MET A 56 10.19 12.91 -1.50
N PHE A 57 8.98 12.54 -1.04
CA PHE A 57 7.80 12.31 -1.87
C PHE A 57 6.63 13.10 -1.30
N PRO A 58 6.58 14.42 -1.54
CA PRO A 58 5.54 15.27 -0.97
C PRO A 58 4.16 14.93 -1.55
N MET A 59 3.13 15.09 -0.73
CA MET A 59 1.74 14.90 -1.15
C MET A 59 1.21 16.16 -1.83
N LEU A 60 1.67 16.44 -3.04
CA LEU A 60 1.24 17.59 -3.84
C LEU A 60 0.16 17.20 -4.84
N LYS A 61 -0.72 18.14 -5.17
CA LYS A 61 -1.69 18.01 -6.28
C LYS A 61 -1.06 18.35 -7.64
N ASP A 62 -0.01 19.16 -7.63
CA ASP A 62 0.72 19.58 -8.82
C ASP A 62 1.59 18.43 -9.34
N LYS A 63 1.20 17.88 -10.49
CA LYS A 63 1.89 16.76 -11.13
C LYS A 63 3.27 17.16 -11.70
N GLU A 64 3.43 18.41 -12.15
CA GLU A 64 4.72 18.87 -12.69
C GLU A 64 5.75 19.04 -11.57
N ALA A 65 5.37 19.62 -10.44
CA ALA A 65 6.22 19.69 -9.26
C ALA A 65 6.65 18.27 -8.81
N LEU A 66 5.72 17.29 -8.80
CA LEU A 66 6.03 15.90 -8.45
C LEU A 66 7.07 15.27 -9.38
N LYS A 67 7.01 15.56 -10.70
CA LYS A 67 8.03 15.06 -11.65
C LYS A 67 9.42 15.55 -11.33
N GLY A 68 9.56 16.79 -10.84
CA GLY A 68 10.83 17.35 -10.37
C GLY A 68 11.44 16.47 -9.25
N TYR A 69 10.66 16.17 -8.23
CA TYR A 69 11.08 15.28 -7.13
C TYR A 69 11.45 13.88 -7.61
N TRP A 70 10.67 13.29 -8.52
CA TRP A 70 10.98 11.95 -9.05
C TRP A 70 12.30 11.92 -9.80
N LYS A 71 12.56 12.92 -10.63
CA LYS A 71 13.82 13.05 -11.37
C LYS A 71 15.02 13.26 -10.44
N GLU A 72 14.90 14.14 -9.46
CA GLU A 72 15.96 14.39 -8.48
C GLU A 72 16.25 13.14 -7.65
N ASN A 73 15.21 12.47 -7.14
CA ASN A 73 15.34 11.24 -6.38
C ASN A 73 16.00 10.10 -7.21
N ALA A 74 15.63 9.96 -8.48
CA ALA A 74 16.24 8.99 -9.39
C ALA A 74 17.72 9.31 -9.64
N GLU A 75 18.09 10.59 -9.79
CA GLU A 75 19.49 10.98 -9.96
C GLU A 75 20.34 10.68 -8.72
N GLN A 76 19.81 10.92 -7.52
CA GLN A 76 20.52 10.54 -6.28
C GLN A 76 20.79 9.04 -6.21
N ILE A 77 19.82 8.20 -6.61
CA ILE A 77 19.99 6.73 -6.68
C ILE A 77 21.05 6.38 -7.73
N ALA A 78 20.93 6.96 -8.93
CA ALA A 78 21.88 6.72 -10.01
C ALA A 78 23.31 7.12 -9.65
N ALA A 79 23.51 8.23 -8.94
CA ALA A 79 24.81 8.66 -8.45
C ALA A 79 25.43 7.65 -7.47
N ALA A 80 24.63 7.09 -6.55
CA ALA A 80 25.11 6.06 -5.63
C ALA A 80 25.50 4.78 -6.37
N VAL A 81 24.73 4.35 -7.38
CA VAL A 81 25.06 3.17 -8.21
C VAL A 81 26.34 3.42 -9.00
N ARG A 82 26.50 4.60 -9.64
CA ARG A 82 27.72 4.96 -10.36
C ARG A 82 28.99 4.92 -9.50
N SER A 83 28.86 5.18 -8.19
CA SER A 83 29.98 5.05 -7.26
C SER A 83 30.30 3.60 -6.84
N GLY A 84 29.70 2.60 -7.49
CA GLY A 84 29.94 1.18 -7.27
C GLY A 84 29.27 0.63 -6.00
N LYS A 85 28.28 1.35 -5.41
CA LYS A 85 27.64 0.96 -4.17
C LYS A 85 26.50 -0.02 -4.41
N LYS A 86 26.31 -0.94 -3.43
CA LYS A 86 25.11 -1.79 -3.33
C LYS A 86 23.96 -0.96 -2.78
N VAL A 87 23.03 -0.62 -3.68
CA VAL A 87 21.95 0.33 -3.40
C VAL A 87 20.62 -0.40 -3.22
N VAL A 88 19.87 -0.03 -2.19
CA VAL A 88 18.50 -0.53 -1.96
C VAL A 88 17.55 0.65 -1.82
N TYR A 89 16.47 0.65 -2.61
CA TYR A 89 15.32 1.53 -2.42
C TYR A 89 14.21 0.78 -1.67
N LEU A 90 13.70 1.36 -0.58
CA LEU A 90 12.66 0.77 0.25
C LEU A 90 11.26 1.20 -0.17
N THR A 91 10.28 0.31 -0.03
CA THR A 91 8.86 0.66 -0.12
C THR A 91 8.02 -0.13 0.86
N VAL A 92 7.03 0.50 1.48
CA VAL A 92 6.04 -0.18 2.33
C VAL A 92 5.18 -1.10 1.45
N GLY A 93 4.84 -2.29 1.95
CA GLY A 93 4.08 -3.28 1.20
C GLY A 93 4.90 -3.91 0.09
N ASP A 94 4.33 -3.94 -1.11
CA ASP A 94 4.92 -4.50 -2.34
C ASP A 94 5.24 -3.40 -3.35
N PRO A 95 6.38 -3.47 -4.08
CA PRO A 95 6.76 -2.48 -5.08
C PRO A 95 5.81 -2.35 -6.27
N SER A 96 5.06 -3.41 -6.57
CA SER A 96 4.20 -3.49 -7.76
C SER A 96 2.83 -2.82 -7.59
N ILE A 97 2.42 -2.52 -6.32
CA ILE A 97 1.07 -2.01 -6.06
C ILE A 97 1.09 -0.66 -5.32
N TYR A 98 0.62 0.39 -5.98
CA TYR A 98 0.49 1.79 -5.47
C TYR A 98 1.73 2.33 -4.75
N SER A 99 2.90 1.89 -5.17
CA SER A 99 4.19 2.27 -4.63
C SER A 99 4.78 3.49 -5.33
N THR A 100 5.48 4.36 -4.59
CA THR A 100 6.29 5.45 -5.14
C THR A 100 7.45 4.94 -6.01
N TRP A 101 7.84 3.68 -5.83
CA TRP A 101 8.86 3.02 -6.64
C TRP A 101 8.60 3.11 -8.14
N ILE A 102 7.33 3.01 -8.57
CA ILE A 102 6.99 3.02 -10.00
C ILE A 102 7.44 4.30 -10.71
N TYR A 103 7.42 5.45 -10.02
CA TYR A 103 7.86 6.73 -10.57
C TYR A 103 9.38 6.76 -10.71
N ILE A 104 10.09 6.30 -9.68
CA ILE A 104 11.56 6.17 -9.68
C ILE A 104 12.02 5.19 -10.76
N HIS A 105 11.36 4.03 -10.85
CA HIS A 105 11.66 3.01 -11.86
C HIS A 105 11.55 3.58 -13.28
N ARG A 106 10.50 4.35 -13.57
CA ARG A 106 10.31 5.00 -14.88
C ARG A 106 11.43 5.98 -15.19
N GLU A 107 11.84 6.81 -14.22
CA GLU A 107 12.93 7.77 -14.40
C GLU A 107 14.28 7.07 -14.60
N LEU A 108 14.57 6.05 -13.81
CA LEU A 108 15.80 5.25 -13.96
C LEU A 108 15.86 4.55 -15.31
N THR A 109 14.78 3.86 -15.71
CA THR A 109 14.72 3.15 -16.98
C THR A 109 14.86 4.08 -18.20
N LYS A 110 14.32 5.30 -18.09
CA LYS A 110 14.37 6.30 -19.15
C LYS A 110 15.76 6.94 -19.27
N ASN A 111 16.35 7.37 -18.15
CA ASN A 111 17.50 8.26 -18.12
C ASN A 111 18.81 7.56 -17.72
N HIS A 112 18.75 6.36 -17.10
CA HIS A 112 19.89 5.65 -16.53
C HIS A 112 19.86 4.15 -16.90
N ARG A 113 19.74 3.83 -18.18
CA ARG A 113 19.56 2.47 -18.72
C ARG A 113 20.71 1.50 -18.42
N TYR A 114 21.84 2.01 -17.96
CA TYR A 114 23.00 1.20 -17.54
C TYR A 114 22.82 0.59 -16.15
N ILE A 115 21.78 1.01 -15.39
CA ILE A 115 21.50 0.48 -14.05
C ILE A 115 20.71 -0.81 -14.19
N GLU A 116 21.27 -1.89 -13.69
CA GLU A 116 20.57 -3.15 -13.51
C GLU A 116 19.68 -3.08 -12.26
N ILE A 117 18.42 -3.47 -12.41
CA ILE A 117 17.40 -3.30 -11.37
C ILE A 117 16.76 -4.65 -11.04
N ASP A 118 16.94 -5.08 -9.79
CA ASP A 118 16.23 -6.21 -9.23
C ASP A 118 15.04 -5.75 -8.38
N ILE A 119 13.87 -6.37 -8.57
CA ILE A 119 12.69 -6.12 -7.75
C ILE A 119 12.50 -7.26 -6.76
N VAL A 120 12.54 -6.92 -5.47
CA VAL A 120 12.25 -7.87 -4.39
C VAL A 120 10.82 -7.62 -3.92
N PRO A 121 9.91 -8.61 -4.06
CA PRO A 121 8.52 -8.47 -3.64
C PRO A 121 8.40 -8.35 -2.12
N GLY A 122 7.25 -7.83 -1.67
CA GLY A 122 6.86 -7.76 -0.27
C GLY A 122 5.39 -8.12 -0.09
N ILE A 123 4.95 -8.31 1.15
CA ILE A 123 3.55 -8.58 1.45
C ILE A 123 2.78 -7.26 1.39
N ALA A 124 1.80 -7.15 0.50
CA ALA A 124 0.92 -5.98 0.46
C ALA A 124 0.00 -5.95 1.69
N SER A 125 -0.32 -4.75 2.18
CA SER A 125 -1.09 -4.56 3.41
C SER A 125 -2.46 -5.24 3.39
N MET A 126 -3.12 -5.32 2.23
CA MET A 126 -4.42 -6.00 2.10
C MET A 126 -4.34 -7.51 2.37
N PHE A 127 -3.23 -8.17 2.05
CA PHE A 127 -3.05 -9.60 2.33
C PHE A 127 -2.73 -9.84 3.81
N ALA A 128 -1.93 -8.99 4.43
CA ALA A 128 -1.69 -9.05 5.87
C ALA A 128 -2.98 -8.79 6.64
N PHE A 129 -3.77 -7.79 6.22
CA PHE A 129 -5.08 -7.52 6.78
C PHE A 129 -6.04 -8.71 6.66
N ALA A 130 -6.13 -9.33 5.48
CA ALA A 130 -7.00 -10.49 5.27
C ALA A 130 -6.63 -11.66 6.18
N ALA A 131 -5.32 -11.90 6.39
CA ALA A 131 -4.83 -12.93 7.29
C ALA A 131 -5.20 -12.62 8.76
N GLU A 132 -5.00 -11.38 9.20
CA GLU A 132 -5.34 -10.94 10.57
C GLU A 132 -6.85 -10.99 10.81
N ALA A 133 -7.65 -10.54 9.84
CA ALA A 133 -9.10 -10.61 9.87
C ALA A 133 -9.66 -12.02 9.69
N LYS A 134 -8.82 -13.00 9.33
CA LYS A 134 -9.20 -14.40 9.04
C LYS A 134 -10.27 -14.50 7.94
N ILE A 135 -10.15 -13.68 6.90
CA ILE A 135 -11.06 -13.64 5.77
C ILE A 135 -10.38 -14.06 4.47
N SER A 136 -11.12 -14.71 3.57
CA SER A 136 -10.71 -14.89 2.19
C SER A 136 -11.12 -13.69 1.36
N LEU A 137 -10.19 -13.11 0.60
CA LEU A 137 -10.48 -12.01 -0.33
C LEU A 137 -11.19 -12.52 -1.59
N ALA A 138 -10.86 -13.72 -2.05
CA ALA A 138 -11.52 -14.35 -3.19
C ALA A 138 -11.43 -15.88 -3.09
N GLU A 139 -12.48 -16.58 -3.51
CA GLU A 139 -12.59 -18.04 -3.53
C GLU A 139 -13.15 -18.50 -4.87
N GLY A 140 -12.56 -19.57 -5.44
CA GLY A 140 -13.03 -20.14 -6.71
C GLY A 140 -13.03 -19.12 -7.84
N GLU A 141 -14.21 -18.80 -8.36
CA GLU A 141 -14.42 -17.88 -9.47
C GLU A 141 -14.73 -16.44 -9.03
N GLU A 142 -14.63 -16.13 -7.73
CA GLU A 142 -14.91 -14.80 -7.22
C GLU A 142 -13.91 -13.77 -7.79
N THR A 143 -14.43 -12.62 -8.17
CA THR A 143 -13.67 -11.50 -8.69
C THR A 143 -13.28 -10.55 -7.56
N LEU A 144 -12.00 -10.15 -7.55
CA LEU A 144 -11.43 -9.20 -6.59
C LEU A 144 -11.01 -7.91 -7.31
N ALA A 145 -11.50 -6.78 -6.84
CA ALA A 145 -11.00 -5.47 -7.25
C ALA A 145 -10.26 -4.76 -6.13
N ILE A 146 -9.25 -3.96 -6.51
CA ILE A 146 -8.51 -3.09 -5.60
C ILE A 146 -8.67 -1.65 -6.07
N VAL A 147 -9.28 -0.81 -5.23
CA VAL A 147 -9.58 0.58 -5.52
C VAL A 147 -8.78 1.48 -4.60
N PRO A 148 -7.79 2.24 -5.12
CA PRO A 148 -7.08 3.23 -4.32
C PRO A 148 -7.90 4.51 -4.23
N ALA A 149 -7.87 5.16 -3.09
CA ALA A 149 -8.37 6.53 -2.90
C ALA A 149 -9.70 6.83 -3.62
N CYS A 150 -10.81 6.70 -2.92
CA CYS A 150 -12.17 6.74 -3.45
C CYS A 150 -12.61 8.17 -3.84
N TYR A 151 -11.92 8.83 -4.77
CA TYR A 151 -12.25 10.19 -5.23
C TYR A 151 -13.39 10.24 -6.25
N ASP A 152 -13.66 9.14 -6.95
CA ASP A 152 -14.65 9.00 -8.01
C ASP A 152 -15.66 7.91 -7.63
N MET A 153 -16.80 8.32 -7.08
CA MET A 153 -17.85 7.40 -6.63
C MET A 153 -18.52 6.65 -7.80
N ASP A 154 -18.56 7.22 -9.00
CA ASP A 154 -19.06 6.51 -10.17
C ASP A 154 -18.16 5.34 -10.55
N ARG A 155 -16.85 5.54 -10.44
CA ARG A 155 -15.88 4.45 -10.62
C ARG A 155 -16.03 3.40 -9.53
N VAL A 156 -16.17 3.81 -8.27
CA VAL A 156 -16.42 2.91 -7.14
C VAL A 156 -17.65 2.05 -7.41
N ARG A 157 -18.77 2.68 -7.77
CA ARG A 157 -20.04 1.99 -8.07
C ARG A 157 -19.90 1.00 -9.22
N ARG A 158 -19.34 1.42 -10.37
CA ARG A 158 -19.13 0.53 -11.52
C ARG A 158 -18.28 -0.69 -11.17
N THR A 159 -17.18 -0.47 -10.43
CA THR A 159 -16.30 -1.56 -10.02
C THR A 159 -17.00 -2.49 -9.04
N SER A 160 -17.65 -1.94 -8.04
CA SER A 160 -18.37 -2.72 -7.01
C SER A 160 -19.54 -3.52 -7.57
N ASN A 161 -20.16 -3.04 -8.64
CA ASN A 161 -21.28 -3.73 -9.29
C ASN A 161 -20.85 -5.11 -9.88
N VAL A 162 -19.66 -5.15 -10.48
CA VAL A 162 -19.17 -6.33 -11.24
C VAL A 162 -18.24 -7.24 -10.45
N CYS A 163 -17.79 -6.84 -9.25
CA CYS A 163 -16.87 -7.62 -8.43
C CYS A 163 -17.58 -8.22 -7.21
N ASP A 164 -17.11 -9.38 -6.76
CA ASP A 164 -17.61 -10.05 -5.54
C ASP A 164 -16.97 -9.44 -4.30
N THR A 165 -15.70 -9.07 -4.39
CA THR A 165 -14.95 -8.43 -3.32
C THR A 165 -14.28 -7.16 -3.83
N VAL A 166 -14.35 -6.09 -3.05
CA VAL A 166 -13.64 -4.84 -3.32
C VAL A 166 -12.79 -4.46 -2.12
N VAL A 167 -11.51 -4.24 -2.35
CA VAL A 167 -10.56 -3.71 -1.37
C VAL A 167 -10.34 -2.24 -1.64
N PHE A 168 -10.69 -1.40 -0.69
CA PHE A 168 -10.46 0.04 -0.74
C PHE A 168 -9.22 0.39 0.06
N LEU A 169 -8.29 1.13 -0.55
CA LEU A 169 -7.02 1.51 0.05
C LEU A 169 -6.89 3.03 0.18
N LYS A 170 -6.26 3.47 1.27
CA LYS A 170 -5.72 4.83 1.45
C LYS A 170 -6.74 5.95 1.65
N ASP A 171 -8.02 5.67 1.90
CA ASP A 171 -8.94 6.81 2.08
C ASP A 171 -10.12 6.57 3.03
N GLY A 172 -9.90 6.84 4.31
CA GLY A 172 -10.99 6.87 5.30
C GLY A 172 -11.93 8.08 5.16
N ARG A 173 -11.56 9.14 4.41
CA ARG A 173 -12.34 10.38 4.26
C ARG A 173 -13.65 10.20 3.49
N TYR A 174 -13.68 9.22 2.59
CA TYR A 174 -14.84 8.92 1.75
C TYR A 174 -15.61 7.69 2.24
N PHE A 175 -15.38 7.27 3.48
CA PHE A 175 -15.98 6.08 4.05
C PHE A 175 -17.50 6.08 3.90
N ASP A 176 -18.17 7.15 4.32
CA ASP A 176 -19.63 7.24 4.31
C ASP A 176 -20.17 7.15 2.88
N ASN A 177 -19.55 7.87 1.94
CA ASN A 177 -19.90 7.81 0.52
C ASN A 177 -19.69 6.41 -0.09
N VAL A 178 -18.64 5.70 0.33
CA VAL A 178 -18.39 4.32 -0.13
C VAL A 178 -19.46 3.38 0.40
N ILE A 179 -19.84 3.48 1.68
CA ILE A 179 -20.92 2.66 2.26
C ILE A 179 -22.24 2.86 1.50
N GLU A 180 -22.65 4.11 1.22
CA GLU A 180 -23.83 4.39 0.42
C GLU A 180 -23.72 3.82 -1.01
N THR A 181 -22.55 4.00 -1.65
CA THR A 181 -22.31 3.51 -3.01
C THR A 181 -22.37 1.98 -3.10
N LEU A 182 -22.00 1.25 -2.03
CA LEU A 182 -22.08 -0.21 -2.01
C LEU A 182 -23.52 -0.71 -2.04
N TYR A 183 -24.48 0.00 -1.43
CA TYR A 183 -25.92 -0.33 -1.57
C TYR A 183 -26.35 -0.19 -3.05
N ASP A 184 -26.01 0.90 -3.69
CA ASP A 184 -26.31 1.15 -5.10
C ASP A 184 -25.67 0.11 -6.04
N ALA A 185 -24.53 -0.46 -5.63
CA ALA A 185 -23.80 -1.49 -6.35
C ALA A 185 -24.28 -2.92 -6.08
N GLY A 186 -25.43 -3.08 -5.40
CA GLY A 186 -26.05 -4.38 -5.17
C GLY A 186 -25.40 -5.24 -4.09
N PHE A 187 -24.67 -4.64 -3.16
CA PHE A 187 -24.28 -5.31 -1.92
C PHE A 187 -25.51 -5.45 -1.03
N ALA A 188 -25.76 -6.66 -0.53
CA ALA A 188 -26.85 -6.90 0.41
C ALA A 188 -26.51 -6.32 1.79
N GLU A 189 -27.52 -6.06 2.62
CA GLU A 189 -27.38 -5.51 3.98
C GLU A 189 -26.44 -6.33 4.88
N ASP A 190 -26.44 -7.65 4.70
CA ASP A 190 -25.60 -8.60 5.42
C ASP A 190 -24.24 -8.88 4.75
N SER A 191 -23.89 -8.13 3.68
CA SER A 191 -22.57 -8.18 3.08
C SER A 191 -21.49 -7.82 4.11
N MET A 192 -20.40 -8.59 4.09
CA MET A 192 -19.30 -8.39 5.02
C MET A 192 -18.53 -7.10 4.70
N ILE A 193 -18.32 -6.30 5.73
CA ILE A 193 -17.41 -5.14 5.70
C ILE A 193 -16.36 -5.32 6.79
N ALA A 194 -15.10 -5.39 6.38
CA ALA A 194 -13.98 -5.43 7.29
C ALA A 194 -13.13 -4.16 7.14
N ILE A 195 -12.74 -3.56 8.25
CA ILE A 195 -12.03 -2.28 8.28
C ILE A 195 -10.80 -2.43 9.16
N ALA A 196 -9.66 -1.92 8.68
CA ALA A 196 -8.48 -1.79 9.51
C ALA A 196 -7.80 -0.43 9.33
N GLN A 197 -7.13 0.00 10.37
CA GLN A 197 -6.22 1.13 10.38
C GLN A 197 -4.88 0.68 10.92
N ASP A 198 -3.81 1.26 10.38
CA ASP A 198 -2.44 1.00 10.81
C ASP A 198 -2.09 -0.51 10.83
N VAL A 199 -2.43 -1.22 9.73
CA VAL A 199 -2.24 -2.68 9.58
C VAL A 199 -0.79 -3.09 9.83
N ALA A 200 -0.61 -4.12 10.67
CA ALA A 200 0.67 -4.71 11.05
C ALA A 200 1.66 -3.70 11.70
N VAL A 201 1.15 -2.65 12.34
CA VAL A 201 1.93 -1.73 13.18
C VAL A 201 1.27 -1.60 14.57
N GLN A 202 2.03 -1.09 15.53
CA GLN A 202 1.50 -0.88 16.88
C GLN A 202 0.31 0.09 16.86
N GLY A 203 -0.80 -0.33 17.47
CA GLY A 203 -2.05 0.46 17.49
C GLY A 203 -3.01 0.11 16.36
N GLU A 204 -2.82 -1.02 15.67
CA GLU A 204 -3.75 -1.56 14.69
C GLU A 204 -5.17 -1.64 15.26
N ILE A 205 -6.14 -1.18 14.49
CA ILE A 205 -7.58 -1.31 14.77
C ILE A 205 -8.18 -2.16 13.67
N LEU A 206 -8.78 -3.30 14.04
CA LEU A 206 -9.50 -4.18 13.14
C LEU A 206 -10.95 -4.28 13.59
N LYS A 207 -11.90 -4.05 12.68
CA LYS A 207 -13.33 -4.13 12.93
C LYS A 207 -14.01 -4.93 11.82
N MET A 208 -14.77 -5.94 12.22
CA MET A 208 -15.68 -6.68 11.35
C MET A 208 -17.11 -6.19 11.55
N SER A 209 -17.85 -6.04 10.45
CA SER A 209 -19.22 -5.53 10.46
C SER A 209 -20.01 -6.06 9.27
N THR A 210 -21.26 -5.68 9.17
CA THR A 210 -22.09 -5.82 7.97
C THR A 210 -22.36 -4.45 7.37
N LEU A 211 -22.79 -4.41 6.12
CA LEU A 211 -23.14 -3.15 5.44
C LEU A 211 -24.24 -2.42 6.20
N ALA A 212 -25.29 -3.10 6.64
CA ALA A 212 -26.39 -2.52 7.41
C ALA A 212 -25.91 -1.84 8.70
N ASN A 213 -24.99 -2.45 9.44
CA ASN A 213 -24.50 -1.93 10.71
C ASN A 213 -23.60 -0.70 10.56
N LEU A 214 -23.17 -0.37 9.32
CA LEU A 214 -22.34 0.78 9.04
C LEU A 214 -23.08 1.91 8.34
N HIS A 215 -24.31 1.67 7.90
CA HIS A 215 -25.15 2.70 7.29
C HIS A 215 -25.50 3.79 8.32
N GLY A 216 -25.24 5.04 7.96
CA GLY A 216 -25.44 6.19 8.87
C GLY A 216 -24.42 6.31 10.03
N VAL A 217 -23.44 5.38 10.11
CA VAL A 217 -22.35 5.47 11.08
C VAL A 217 -21.22 6.28 10.48
N LYS A 218 -20.81 7.36 11.15
CA LYS A 218 -19.64 8.13 10.73
C LYS A 218 -18.39 7.26 10.77
N GLY A 219 -17.73 7.16 9.61
CA GLY A 219 -16.50 6.40 9.48
C GLY A 219 -15.33 6.96 10.29
N PRO A 220 -14.26 6.20 10.40
CA PRO A 220 -13.02 6.68 11.00
C PRO A 220 -12.46 7.80 10.13
N THR A 221 -12.66 9.05 10.57
CA THR A 221 -12.18 10.24 9.88
C THR A 221 -10.66 10.31 9.92
N GLU A 222 -10.05 10.61 8.75
CA GLU A 222 -8.71 11.19 8.59
C GLU A 222 -7.47 10.30 8.62
N LYS A 223 -7.53 8.96 8.78
CA LYS A 223 -6.29 8.17 8.71
C LYS A 223 -5.99 7.68 7.29
N TYR A 224 -4.85 8.12 6.77
CA TYR A 224 -4.33 7.75 5.44
C TYR A 224 -4.05 6.24 5.27
N PHE A 225 -3.72 5.54 6.36
CA PHE A 225 -3.43 4.10 6.35
C PHE A 225 -4.67 3.29 6.76
N SER A 226 -5.76 3.45 6.02
CA SER A 226 -6.96 2.63 6.19
C SER A 226 -7.13 1.64 5.05
N ILE A 227 -7.64 0.46 5.38
CA ILE A 227 -8.08 -0.57 4.44
C ILE A 227 -9.52 -0.90 4.79
N MET A 228 -10.37 -0.97 3.78
CA MET A 228 -11.71 -1.54 3.91
C MET A 228 -11.86 -2.64 2.87
N VAL A 229 -12.40 -3.77 3.28
CA VAL A 229 -12.81 -4.87 2.40
C VAL A 229 -14.32 -4.98 2.48
N ALA A 230 -14.98 -4.89 1.32
CA ALA A 230 -16.39 -5.20 1.17
C ALA A 230 -16.52 -6.48 0.34
N LYS A 231 -17.20 -7.50 0.89
CA LYS A 231 -17.42 -8.79 0.21
C LYS A 231 -18.91 -9.08 0.14
N LYS A 232 -19.41 -9.33 -1.07
CA LYS A 232 -20.79 -9.76 -1.29
C LYS A 232 -21.04 -11.10 -0.63
N LYS A 233 -22.24 -11.31 -0.08
CA LYS A 233 -22.67 -12.63 0.35
C LYS A 233 -22.85 -13.54 -0.86
N LYS A 234 -22.36 -14.77 -0.77
CA LYS A 234 -22.52 -15.76 -1.84
C LYS A 234 -24.02 -16.02 -2.11
N ARG A 235 -24.36 -16.19 -3.39
CA ARG A 235 -25.75 -16.55 -3.77
C ARG A 235 -26.19 -17.87 -3.17
N SER A 236 -25.26 -18.81 -2.94
CA SER A 236 -25.52 -20.11 -2.25
C SER A 236 -25.94 -19.94 -0.79
N ASP A 237 -25.55 -18.87 -0.12
CA ASP A 237 -25.78 -18.62 1.29
C ASP A 237 -27.05 -17.77 1.55
N ARG A 238 -27.81 -17.49 0.48
CA ARG A 238 -29.06 -16.73 0.50
C ARG A 238 -30.33 -17.62 0.64
N LYS A 239 -30.16 -18.82 1.21
CA LYS A 239 -31.29 -19.72 1.51
C LYS A 239 -31.78 -19.52 2.93
#